data_2b5d8f091ed536a016c6c328ae89c0fe
#
_entry.id   2b5d8f091ed536a016c6c328ae89c0fe
#
_cell.length_a   1.000
_cell.length_b   1.000
_cell.length_c   1.000
_cell.angle_alpha   90.00
_cell.angle_beta   90.00
_cell.angle_gamma   90.00
#
_symmetry.space_group_name_H-M   'P 1'
#
loop_
_entity.id
_entity.type
_entity.pdbx_description
1 polymer ?
#
loop_
_entity_poly.entity_id
_entity_poly.type
_entity_poly.pdbx_seq_one_letter_code
_entity_poly.pdbx_strand_id
1 'polypeptide(L)'
;MNSEITIVWLRNDLRLEDNPALHHANEYAKKNNSQISIIYILEDFSCLSTDLGSASKWWLYNSLKKFNENFSKNLIQKNDFNINLFKGDPEKIFSDLIKKFKINGIFWNRRYEAKCVERDTKIKSKFKTLNINVQTYNGKVLVEPWNIKGKQNQNLKVFTPYKNSLLGNHIIPQSLPVTKTNFHYKISSSLKLSELNLISSNWMKKFDGIWHVGEKAALTKLEKFISNGIDDYDQNRNFPFKDGTSKLSPHLHFGEISPVKIWNMTCD
;
A
#
# COMPACT_ATOMS: atom_id res chain seq x y z
N MET A 1 -9.79 30.38 -8.13
CA MET A 1 -9.11 29.52 -9.11
C MET A 1 -9.19 28.09 -8.60
N ASN A 2 -9.75 27.15 -9.39
CA ASN A 2 -9.76 25.74 -8.97
C ASN A 2 -8.32 25.24 -8.96
N SER A 3 -7.76 24.96 -7.78
CA SER A 3 -6.43 24.40 -7.63
C SER A 3 -6.35 23.02 -8.29
N GLU A 4 -5.24 22.72 -8.94
CA GLU A 4 -5.01 21.39 -9.51
C GLU A 4 -4.84 20.36 -8.41
N ILE A 5 -5.23 19.11 -8.70
CA ILE A 5 -5.21 18.00 -7.76
C ILE A 5 -4.29 16.91 -8.27
N THR A 6 -3.36 16.47 -7.43
CA THR A 6 -2.55 15.27 -7.61
C THR A 6 -3.14 14.15 -6.75
N ILE A 7 -3.54 13.05 -7.37
CA ILE A 7 -4.16 11.92 -6.69
C ILE A 7 -3.10 10.87 -6.33
N VAL A 8 -3.17 10.37 -5.09
CA VAL A 8 -2.51 9.14 -4.65
C VAL A 8 -3.58 8.07 -4.44
N TRP A 9 -3.51 7.01 -5.24
CA TRP A 9 -4.41 5.87 -5.11
C TRP A 9 -3.79 4.79 -4.24
N LEU A 10 -4.22 4.75 -2.97
CA LEU A 10 -3.83 3.69 -2.03
C LEU A 10 -4.57 2.39 -2.32
N ARG A 11 -3.87 1.29 -2.08
CA ARG A 11 -4.41 -0.07 -2.23
C ARG A 11 -3.92 -0.97 -1.10
N ASN A 12 -3.01 -1.91 -1.37
CA ASN A 12 -2.34 -2.74 -0.34
C ASN A 12 -0.98 -2.12 0.03
N ASP A 13 -1.01 -0.86 0.45
CA ASP A 13 0.15 -0.02 0.77
C ASP A 13 -0.21 1.04 1.83
N LEU A 14 -0.96 0.58 2.86
CA LEU A 14 -1.54 1.42 3.90
C LEU A 14 -0.50 1.84 4.95
N ARG A 15 0.54 2.58 4.50
CA ARG A 15 1.64 3.11 5.30
C ARG A 15 2.13 4.45 4.77
N LEU A 16 2.82 5.20 5.64
CA LEU A 16 3.43 6.49 5.30
C LEU A 16 4.93 6.36 5.01
N GLU A 17 5.61 5.49 5.73
CA GLU A 17 7.03 5.21 5.54
C GLU A 17 7.22 4.24 4.38
N ASP A 18 8.23 4.49 3.57
CA ASP A 18 8.54 3.67 2.39
C ASP A 18 7.34 3.44 1.46
N ASN A 19 6.60 4.53 1.19
CA ASN A 19 5.51 4.53 0.22
C ASN A 19 5.91 5.36 -1.02
N PRO A 20 6.49 4.74 -2.05
CA PRO A 20 7.02 5.45 -3.20
C PRO A 20 5.96 6.28 -3.95
N ALA A 21 4.74 5.77 -4.10
CA ALA A 21 3.67 6.52 -4.76
C ALA A 21 3.33 7.82 -4.01
N LEU A 22 3.21 7.75 -2.69
CA LEU A 22 2.93 8.91 -1.84
C LEU A 22 4.10 9.90 -1.86
N HIS A 23 5.34 9.39 -1.77
CA HIS A 23 6.55 10.20 -1.79
C HIS A 23 6.66 11.02 -3.09
N HIS A 24 6.62 10.34 -4.23
CA HIS A 24 6.75 11.00 -5.53
C HIS A 24 5.55 11.86 -5.92
N ALA A 25 4.34 11.50 -5.48
CA ALA A 25 3.18 12.36 -5.65
C ALA A 25 3.34 13.68 -4.87
N ASN A 26 3.89 13.62 -3.66
CA ASN A 26 4.15 14.81 -2.85
C ASN A 26 5.18 15.73 -3.50
N GLU A 27 6.28 15.17 -4.02
CA GLU A 27 7.28 15.95 -4.77
C GLU A 27 6.69 16.55 -6.05
N TYR A 28 5.89 15.79 -6.78
CA TYR A 28 5.20 16.28 -7.97
C TYR A 28 4.21 17.42 -7.64
N ALA A 29 3.43 17.26 -6.60
CA ALA A 29 2.47 18.26 -6.16
C ALA A 29 3.14 19.56 -5.72
N LYS A 30 4.25 19.50 -4.99
CA LYS A 30 5.06 20.67 -4.63
C LYS A 30 5.57 21.39 -5.88
N LYS A 31 6.15 20.66 -6.83
CA LYS A 31 6.70 21.23 -8.07
C LYS A 31 5.64 21.92 -8.92
N ASN A 32 4.42 21.40 -8.95
CA ASN A 32 3.32 21.90 -9.79
C ASN A 32 2.32 22.78 -9.02
N ASN A 33 2.61 23.11 -7.76
CA ASN A 33 1.72 23.89 -6.88
C ASN A 33 0.29 23.34 -6.85
N SER A 34 0.17 22.00 -6.80
CA SER A 34 -1.12 21.27 -6.73
C SER A 34 -1.38 20.73 -5.34
N GLN A 35 -2.65 20.46 -5.04
CA GLN A 35 -3.06 19.83 -3.78
C GLN A 35 -3.02 18.30 -3.92
N ILE A 36 -2.61 17.59 -2.86
CA ILE A 36 -2.68 16.13 -2.84
C ILE A 36 -4.07 15.68 -2.39
N SER A 37 -4.61 14.68 -3.09
CA SER A 37 -5.81 13.95 -2.69
C SER A 37 -5.49 12.47 -2.56
N ILE A 38 -5.50 11.96 -1.33
CA ILE A 38 -5.32 10.53 -1.09
C ILE A 38 -6.67 9.85 -1.17
N ILE A 39 -6.75 8.83 -2.01
CA ILE A 39 -7.97 8.06 -2.22
C ILE A 39 -7.73 6.57 -1.98
N TYR A 40 -8.75 5.90 -1.46
CA TYR A 40 -8.86 4.46 -1.42
C TYR A 40 -10.17 4.03 -2.08
N ILE A 41 -10.12 3.04 -2.95
CA ILE A 41 -11.30 2.49 -3.63
C ILE A 41 -11.48 1.05 -3.15
N LEU A 42 -12.60 0.76 -2.47
CA LEU A 42 -13.04 -0.59 -2.22
C LEU A 42 -13.67 -1.13 -3.49
N GLU A 43 -12.96 -2.00 -4.18
CA GLU A 43 -13.43 -2.59 -5.44
C GLU A 43 -14.54 -3.60 -5.19
N ASP A 44 -15.67 -3.48 -5.89
CA ASP A 44 -16.80 -4.44 -5.80
C ASP A 44 -16.45 -5.78 -6.48
N PHE A 45 -15.65 -5.69 -7.55
CA PHE A 45 -15.11 -6.85 -8.25
C PHE A 45 -13.61 -6.89 -7.98
N SER A 46 -13.20 -7.67 -7.00
CA SER A 46 -11.78 -7.78 -6.72
C SER A 46 -11.06 -8.32 -7.96
N CYS A 47 -9.89 -7.76 -8.26
CA CYS A 47 -8.99 -8.30 -9.27
C CYS A 47 -8.59 -9.76 -8.95
N LEU A 48 -8.79 -10.15 -7.73
CA LEU A 48 -8.78 -11.52 -7.24
C LEU A 48 -10.22 -12.02 -7.31
N SER A 49 -10.49 -13.09 -7.95
CA SER A 49 -11.82 -13.67 -8.25
C SER A 49 -12.73 -13.95 -7.05
N THR A 50 -12.43 -13.47 -5.85
CA THR A 50 -13.16 -13.72 -4.62
C THR A 50 -13.29 -12.45 -3.77
N ASP A 51 -14.45 -12.27 -3.15
CA ASP A 51 -14.69 -11.25 -2.14
C ASP A 51 -13.72 -11.40 -0.95
N LEU A 52 -13.38 -10.27 -0.33
CA LEU A 52 -12.62 -10.29 0.92
C LEU A 52 -13.38 -11.09 1.99
N GLY A 53 -12.71 -12.07 2.59
CA GLY A 53 -13.22 -12.78 3.75
C GLY A 53 -13.41 -11.85 4.95
N SER A 54 -14.25 -12.23 5.88
CA SER A 54 -14.63 -11.39 7.03
C SER A 54 -13.43 -10.96 7.89
N ALA A 55 -12.45 -11.84 8.10
CA ALA A 55 -11.22 -11.49 8.82
C ALA A 55 -10.40 -10.41 8.09
N SER A 56 -10.29 -10.53 6.75
CA SER A 56 -9.62 -9.53 5.91
C SER A 56 -10.38 -8.19 5.88
N LYS A 57 -11.72 -8.23 5.91
CA LYS A 57 -12.57 -7.02 6.03
C LYS A 57 -12.33 -6.30 7.36
N TRP A 58 -12.26 -7.05 8.47
CA TRP A 58 -11.94 -6.48 9.78
C TRP A 58 -10.55 -5.84 9.78
N TRP A 59 -9.55 -6.53 9.22
CA TRP A 59 -8.19 -6.00 9.13
C TRP A 59 -8.15 -4.72 8.30
N LEU A 60 -8.74 -4.75 7.11
CA LEU A 60 -8.79 -3.60 6.22
C LEU A 60 -9.45 -2.37 6.87
N TYR A 61 -10.57 -2.58 7.56
CA TYR A 61 -11.25 -1.50 8.29
C TYR A 61 -10.32 -0.83 9.29
N ASN A 62 -9.66 -1.63 10.13
CA ASN A 62 -8.75 -1.13 11.14
C ASN A 62 -7.47 -0.53 10.53
N SER A 63 -6.97 -1.09 9.45
CA SER A 63 -5.82 -0.57 8.72
C SER A 63 -6.10 0.81 8.12
N LEU A 64 -7.25 0.99 7.45
CA LEU A 64 -7.68 2.29 6.94
C LEU A 64 -7.88 3.32 8.06
N LYS A 65 -8.46 2.92 9.18
CA LYS A 65 -8.62 3.77 10.36
C LYS A 65 -7.26 4.22 10.90
N LYS A 66 -6.32 3.28 11.08
CA LYS A 66 -4.97 3.57 11.59
C LYS A 66 -4.14 4.41 10.62
N PHE A 67 -4.24 4.14 9.32
CA PHE A 67 -3.61 4.97 8.30
C PHE A 67 -4.11 6.41 8.38
N ASN A 68 -5.43 6.60 8.47
CA ASN A 68 -6.05 7.92 8.58
C ASN A 68 -5.58 8.68 9.83
N GLU A 69 -5.55 8.01 11.00
CA GLU A 69 -5.03 8.57 12.26
C GLU A 69 -3.56 8.99 12.13
N ASN A 70 -2.72 8.14 11.51
CA ASN A 70 -1.31 8.42 11.33
C ASN A 70 -1.08 9.56 10.32
N PHE A 71 -1.81 9.56 9.22
CA PHE A 71 -1.69 10.58 8.20
C PHE A 71 -2.09 11.96 8.76
N SER A 72 -3.19 12.06 9.50
CA SER A 72 -3.64 13.29 10.15
C SER A 72 -2.58 13.90 11.07
N LYS A 73 -1.81 13.06 11.78
CA LYS A 73 -0.72 13.50 12.67
C LYS A 73 0.50 14.02 11.90
N ASN A 74 0.69 13.57 10.67
CA ASN A 74 1.83 13.93 9.81
C ASN A 74 1.51 15.05 8.82
N LEU A 75 0.28 15.57 8.82
CA LEU A 75 -0.06 16.80 8.10
C LEU A 75 0.56 18.02 8.79
N ILE A 76 1.15 18.90 7.99
CA ILE A 76 1.73 20.15 8.48
C ILE A 76 0.61 21.11 8.93
N GLN A 77 -0.49 21.14 8.21
CA GLN A 77 -1.69 21.88 8.60
C GLN A 77 -2.73 20.93 9.20
N LYS A 78 -3.02 21.11 10.49
CA LYS A 78 -4.02 20.32 11.21
C LYS A 78 -5.43 20.74 10.81
N ASN A 79 -5.99 20.09 9.83
CA ASN A 79 -7.42 20.16 9.52
C ASN A 79 -8.07 18.80 9.82
N ASP A 80 -9.38 18.74 9.99
CA ASP A 80 -10.13 17.49 10.10
C ASP A 80 -9.96 16.68 8.81
N PHE A 81 -8.93 15.80 8.85
CA PHE A 81 -8.51 15.04 7.71
C PHE A 81 -9.11 13.65 7.72
N ASN A 82 -9.67 13.26 6.61
CA ASN A 82 -9.99 11.87 6.29
C ASN A 82 -9.63 11.57 4.85
N ILE A 83 -8.94 10.44 4.61
CA ILE A 83 -8.71 9.95 3.25
C ILE A 83 -10.04 9.85 2.50
N ASN A 84 -9.99 10.06 1.19
CA ASN A 84 -11.19 9.97 0.36
C ASN A 84 -11.49 8.51 0.04
N LEU A 85 -12.65 8.03 0.48
CA LEU A 85 -13.07 6.64 0.31
C LEU A 85 -14.12 6.54 -0.77
N PHE A 86 -13.96 5.56 -1.65
CA PHE A 86 -14.90 5.21 -2.70
C PHE A 86 -15.16 3.70 -2.71
N LYS A 87 -16.26 3.30 -3.37
CA LYS A 87 -16.59 1.91 -3.60
C LYS A 87 -17.04 1.72 -5.04
N GLY A 88 -16.55 0.69 -5.74
CA GLY A 88 -16.93 0.35 -7.10
C GLY A 88 -15.75 0.18 -8.07
N ASP A 89 -16.01 0.40 -9.35
CA ASP A 89 -15.02 0.27 -10.43
C ASP A 89 -14.05 1.45 -10.44
N PRO A 90 -12.73 1.21 -10.31
CA PRO A 90 -11.73 2.28 -10.28
C PRO A 90 -11.70 3.13 -11.56
N GLU A 91 -11.86 2.52 -12.74
CA GLU A 91 -11.83 3.26 -14.00
C GLU A 91 -12.98 4.25 -14.10
N LYS A 92 -14.18 3.83 -13.70
CA LYS A 92 -15.37 4.69 -13.66
C LYS A 92 -15.19 5.82 -12.64
N ILE A 93 -14.75 5.50 -11.43
CA ILE A 93 -14.53 6.48 -10.36
C ILE A 93 -13.53 7.55 -10.81
N PHE A 94 -12.37 7.16 -11.37
CA PHE A 94 -11.39 8.11 -11.89
C PHE A 94 -11.96 8.95 -13.04
N SER A 95 -12.70 8.34 -13.96
CA SER A 95 -13.32 9.08 -15.07
C SER A 95 -14.31 10.15 -14.58
N ASP A 96 -15.06 9.85 -13.52
CA ASP A 96 -15.99 10.80 -12.90
C ASP A 96 -15.26 11.91 -12.12
N LEU A 97 -14.17 11.58 -11.46
CA LEU A 97 -13.33 12.57 -10.77
C LEU A 97 -12.67 13.54 -11.77
N ILE A 98 -12.15 13.04 -12.88
CA ILE A 98 -11.48 13.85 -13.92
C ILE A 98 -12.48 14.83 -14.58
N LYS A 99 -13.75 14.44 -14.72
CA LYS A 99 -14.80 15.35 -15.25
C LYS A 99 -15.11 16.50 -14.27
N LYS A 100 -14.97 16.27 -12.96
CA LYS A 100 -15.38 17.21 -11.92
C LYS A 100 -14.24 18.09 -11.41
N PHE A 101 -13.01 17.60 -11.48
CA PHE A 101 -11.84 18.24 -10.89
C PHE A 101 -10.70 18.33 -11.90
N LYS A 102 -9.90 19.39 -11.79
CA LYS A 102 -8.68 19.54 -12.59
C LYS A 102 -7.57 18.65 -12.00
N ILE A 103 -7.48 17.41 -12.48
CA ILE A 103 -6.49 16.43 -12.02
C ILE A 103 -5.27 16.51 -12.95
N ASN A 104 -4.09 16.79 -12.39
CA ASN A 104 -2.83 16.90 -13.13
C ASN A 104 -1.95 15.65 -13.00
N GLY A 105 -2.17 14.81 -11.96
CA GLY A 105 -1.38 13.62 -11.74
C GLY A 105 -2.13 12.53 -10.97
N ILE A 106 -1.84 11.26 -11.27
CA ILE A 106 -2.37 10.10 -10.56
C ILE A 106 -1.21 9.13 -10.30
N PHE A 107 -0.99 8.78 -9.04
CA PHE A 107 0.15 8.00 -8.57
C PHE A 107 -0.30 6.80 -7.77
N TRP A 108 0.29 5.61 -8.03
CA TRP A 108 0.02 4.41 -7.22
C TRP A 108 1.19 3.43 -7.19
N ASN A 109 1.20 2.56 -6.18
CA ASN A 109 2.12 1.41 -6.14
C ASN A 109 1.51 0.23 -6.90
N ARG A 110 2.32 -0.49 -7.68
CA ARG A 110 1.86 -1.60 -8.53
C ARG A 110 1.30 -2.75 -7.71
N ARG A 111 0.30 -3.39 -8.28
CA ARG A 111 -0.17 -4.74 -7.91
C ARG A 111 0.29 -5.70 -9.00
N TYR A 112 0.57 -6.95 -8.61
CA TYR A 112 1.21 -7.94 -9.48
C TYR A 112 0.27 -9.07 -9.89
N GLU A 113 -0.94 -9.09 -9.39
CA GLU A 113 -2.00 -10.01 -9.80
C GLU A 113 -2.43 -9.71 -11.24
N ALA A 114 -2.53 -10.73 -12.10
CA ALA A 114 -2.70 -10.57 -13.56
C ALA A 114 -3.87 -9.63 -13.93
N LYS A 115 -5.05 -9.81 -13.32
CA LYS A 115 -6.21 -8.94 -13.56
C LYS A 115 -5.98 -7.49 -13.09
N CYS A 116 -5.22 -7.30 -12.01
CA CYS A 116 -4.87 -5.96 -11.56
C CYS A 116 -3.90 -5.27 -12.53
N VAL A 117 -2.91 -6.01 -13.04
CA VAL A 117 -1.97 -5.51 -14.05
C VAL A 117 -2.71 -5.09 -15.32
N GLU A 118 -3.63 -5.92 -15.81
CA GLU A 118 -4.44 -5.63 -17.00
C GLU A 118 -5.27 -4.35 -16.79
N ARG A 119 -6.02 -4.26 -15.70
CA ARG A 119 -6.83 -3.09 -15.35
C ARG A 119 -5.98 -1.83 -15.21
N ASP A 120 -4.90 -1.89 -14.43
CA ASP A 120 -4.02 -0.75 -14.17
C ASP A 120 -3.36 -0.25 -15.46
N THR A 121 -3.05 -1.16 -16.39
CA THR A 121 -2.52 -0.82 -17.71
C THR A 121 -3.55 -0.05 -18.54
N LYS A 122 -4.82 -0.50 -18.55
CA LYS A 122 -5.92 0.20 -19.23
C LYS A 122 -6.14 1.59 -18.66
N ILE A 123 -6.22 1.71 -17.32
CA ILE A 123 -6.38 2.99 -16.62
C ILE A 123 -5.22 3.94 -16.97
N LYS A 124 -3.98 3.46 -16.87
CA LYS A 124 -2.78 4.26 -17.17
C LYS A 124 -2.77 4.76 -18.61
N SER A 125 -3.06 3.90 -19.57
CA SER A 125 -3.11 4.27 -21.01
C SER A 125 -4.18 5.32 -21.26
N LYS A 126 -5.41 5.09 -20.79
CA LYS A 126 -6.54 5.98 -20.95
C LYS A 126 -6.28 7.40 -20.42
N PHE A 127 -5.73 7.51 -19.21
CA PHE A 127 -5.55 8.84 -18.61
C PHE A 127 -4.31 9.56 -19.15
N LYS A 128 -3.32 8.85 -19.65
CA LYS A 128 -2.21 9.47 -20.40
C LYS A 128 -2.69 10.16 -21.68
N THR A 129 -3.69 9.62 -22.38
CA THR A 129 -4.26 10.30 -23.57
C THR A 129 -5.01 11.59 -23.22
N LEU A 130 -5.36 11.79 -21.95
CA LEU A 130 -5.96 13.03 -21.43
C LEU A 130 -4.90 14.01 -20.85
N ASN A 131 -3.63 13.81 -21.17
CA ASN A 131 -2.49 14.59 -20.67
C ASN A 131 -2.36 14.61 -19.13
N ILE A 132 -2.87 13.58 -18.44
CA ILE A 132 -2.68 13.41 -17.00
C ILE A 132 -1.37 12.67 -16.77
N ASN A 133 -0.52 13.16 -15.86
CA ASN A 133 0.71 12.47 -15.48
C ASN A 133 0.39 11.23 -14.65
N VAL A 134 0.47 10.04 -15.24
CA VAL A 134 0.19 8.77 -14.54
C VAL A 134 1.48 8.01 -14.29
N GLN A 135 1.82 7.82 -13.02
CA GLN A 135 3.05 7.14 -12.60
C GLN A 135 2.78 5.99 -11.62
N THR A 136 3.59 4.95 -11.73
CA THR A 136 3.45 3.73 -10.92
C THR A 136 4.79 3.27 -10.38
N TYR A 137 4.80 2.80 -9.13
CA TYR A 137 6.02 2.46 -8.42
C TYR A 137 5.99 1.04 -7.85
N ASN A 138 7.16 0.52 -7.50
CA ASN A 138 7.27 -0.67 -6.69
C ASN A 138 7.10 -0.28 -5.20
N GLY A 139 6.05 -0.75 -4.59
CA GLY A 139 5.82 -0.55 -3.15
C GLY A 139 5.48 -1.86 -2.43
N LYS A 140 5.62 -3.02 -3.11
CA LYS A 140 5.12 -4.29 -2.59
C LYS A 140 6.12 -5.46 -2.64
N VAL A 141 7.16 -5.36 -3.44
CA VAL A 141 8.18 -6.42 -3.57
C VAL A 141 9.58 -5.83 -3.43
N LEU A 142 10.55 -6.64 -3.01
CA LEU A 142 11.95 -6.19 -2.91
C LEU A 142 12.50 -5.76 -4.27
N VAL A 143 12.33 -6.62 -5.27
CA VAL A 143 12.73 -6.38 -6.66
C VAL A 143 11.58 -6.79 -7.56
N GLU A 144 11.35 -6.01 -8.61
CA GLU A 144 10.32 -6.31 -9.61
C GLU A 144 10.55 -7.70 -10.22
N PRO A 145 9.54 -8.59 -10.27
CA PRO A 145 9.71 -9.97 -10.70
C PRO A 145 10.32 -10.12 -12.10
N TRP A 146 10.03 -9.19 -13.00
CA TRP A 146 10.58 -9.20 -14.37
C TRP A 146 12.05 -8.79 -14.46
N ASN A 147 12.62 -8.21 -13.41
CA ASN A 147 14.04 -7.87 -13.33
C ASN A 147 14.88 -9.06 -12.83
N ILE A 148 14.27 -10.06 -12.18
CA ILE A 148 14.96 -11.21 -11.63
C ILE A 148 15.04 -12.31 -12.71
N LYS A 149 16.21 -12.42 -13.35
CA LYS A 149 16.44 -13.28 -14.50
C LYS A 149 17.57 -14.27 -14.25
N GLY A 150 17.55 -15.37 -14.98
CA GLY A 150 18.67 -16.28 -15.04
C GLY A 150 19.80 -15.77 -15.96
N LYS A 151 20.92 -16.47 -15.97
CA LYS A 151 22.12 -16.09 -16.76
C LYS A 151 21.85 -15.89 -18.26
N GLN A 152 20.85 -16.59 -18.81
CA GLN A 152 20.42 -16.49 -20.21
C GLN A 152 19.18 -15.60 -20.38
N ASN A 153 18.93 -14.70 -19.44
CA ASN A 153 17.75 -13.80 -19.41
C ASN A 153 16.38 -14.49 -19.34
N GLN A 154 16.35 -15.78 -18.98
CA GLN A 154 15.11 -16.56 -18.81
C GLN A 154 14.46 -16.27 -17.46
N ASN A 155 13.13 -16.50 -17.38
CA ASN A 155 12.39 -16.45 -16.13
C ASN A 155 12.76 -17.63 -15.23
N LEU A 156 13.04 -17.36 -13.97
CA LEU A 156 13.38 -18.37 -12.98
C LEU A 156 12.11 -18.93 -12.33
N LYS A 157 11.94 -20.27 -12.36
CA LYS A 157 10.77 -20.97 -11.82
C LYS A 157 11.05 -21.69 -10.50
N VAL A 158 12.30 -21.76 -10.06
CA VAL A 158 12.75 -22.50 -8.88
C VAL A 158 13.31 -21.50 -7.85
N PHE A 159 13.01 -21.72 -6.57
CA PHE A 159 13.35 -20.80 -5.48
C PHE A 159 14.84 -20.50 -5.37
N THR A 160 15.70 -21.54 -5.35
CA THR A 160 17.14 -21.32 -5.11
C THR A 160 17.82 -20.48 -6.20
N PRO A 161 17.66 -20.77 -7.51
CA PRO A 161 18.15 -19.87 -8.56
C PRO A 161 17.56 -18.45 -8.49
N TYR A 162 16.27 -18.33 -8.17
CA TYR A 162 15.60 -17.04 -7.99
C TYR A 162 16.24 -16.23 -6.85
N LYS A 163 16.37 -16.86 -5.67
CA LYS A 163 17.03 -16.25 -4.50
C LYS A 163 18.44 -15.79 -4.82
N ASN A 164 19.24 -16.66 -5.45
CA ASN A 164 20.63 -16.36 -5.77
C ASN A 164 20.74 -15.21 -6.78
N SER A 165 19.87 -15.16 -7.78
CA SER A 165 19.83 -14.05 -8.73
C SER A 165 19.40 -12.75 -8.06
N LEU A 166 18.41 -12.81 -7.17
CA LEU A 166 17.96 -11.63 -6.40
C LEU A 166 19.09 -11.07 -5.54
N LEU A 167 19.72 -11.91 -4.73
CA LEU A 167 20.75 -11.47 -3.78
C LEU A 167 22.08 -11.10 -4.44
N GLY A 168 22.44 -11.78 -5.55
CA GLY A 168 23.71 -11.55 -6.23
C GLY A 168 23.71 -10.39 -7.23
N ASN A 169 22.54 -10.04 -7.80
CA ASN A 169 22.48 -9.10 -8.92
C ASN A 169 21.69 -7.82 -8.61
N HIS A 170 21.09 -7.70 -7.42
CA HIS A 170 20.27 -6.55 -7.09
C HIS A 170 20.65 -5.93 -5.75
N ILE A 171 20.79 -4.62 -5.74
CA ILE A 171 20.95 -3.83 -4.53
C ILE A 171 19.56 -3.40 -4.08
N ILE A 172 19.19 -3.76 -2.85
CA ILE A 172 17.93 -3.30 -2.26
C ILE A 172 18.13 -1.85 -1.80
N PRO A 173 17.29 -0.91 -2.24
CA PRO A 173 17.44 0.49 -1.85
C PRO A 173 17.15 0.69 -0.37
N GLN A 174 17.57 1.83 0.17
CA GLN A 174 17.12 2.28 1.48
C GLN A 174 15.64 2.66 1.45
N SER A 175 14.94 2.39 2.55
CA SER A 175 13.53 2.74 2.69
C SER A 175 13.33 4.26 2.66
N LEU A 176 12.29 4.71 1.98
CA LEU A 176 11.95 6.13 1.90
C LEU A 176 11.43 6.62 3.27
N PRO A 177 11.77 7.85 3.67
CA PRO A 177 11.29 8.43 4.92
C PRO A 177 9.77 8.64 4.89
N VAL A 178 9.20 8.83 6.09
CA VAL A 178 7.79 9.22 6.22
C VAL A 178 7.53 10.51 5.43
N THR A 179 6.57 10.44 4.53
CA THR A 179 6.19 11.59 3.70
C THR A 179 5.30 12.54 4.48
N LYS A 180 5.79 13.77 4.67
CA LYS A 180 5.00 14.88 5.22
C LYS A 180 4.32 15.63 4.09
N THR A 181 3.02 15.82 4.18
CA THR A 181 2.19 16.49 3.17
C THR A 181 1.65 17.81 3.72
N ASN A 182 1.79 18.91 2.96
CA ASN A 182 1.36 20.23 3.39
C ASN A 182 -0.16 20.39 3.33
N PHE A 183 -0.78 19.92 2.23
CA PHE A 183 -2.19 20.11 1.95
C PHE A 183 -2.80 18.80 1.46
N HIS A 184 -4.00 18.52 1.95
CA HIS A 184 -4.82 17.45 1.41
C HIS A 184 -6.15 18.00 0.93
N TYR A 185 -6.53 17.60 -0.29
CA TYR A 185 -7.83 17.95 -0.86
C TYR A 185 -8.88 16.91 -0.49
N LYS A 186 -9.90 17.34 0.26
CA LYS A 186 -11.06 16.50 0.58
C LYS A 186 -12.09 16.56 -0.54
N ILE A 187 -12.40 15.39 -1.10
CA ILE A 187 -13.45 15.26 -2.12
C ILE A 187 -14.80 15.12 -1.43
N SER A 188 -15.72 16.03 -1.71
CA SER A 188 -17.03 16.08 -1.04
C SER A 188 -17.90 14.84 -1.23
N SER A 189 -17.73 14.13 -2.37
CA SER A 189 -18.44 12.88 -2.67
C SER A 189 -17.80 11.62 -2.08
N SER A 190 -16.80 11.74 -1.22
CA SER A 190 -16.17 10.59 -0.57
C SER A 190 -17.07 9.99 0.52
N LEU A 191 -17.02 8.66 0.63
CA LEU A 191 -17.76 7.90 1.64
C LEU A 191 -17.11 8.07 3.03
N LYS A 192 -17.89 7.80 4.08
CA LYS A 192 -17.37 7.56 5.43
C LYS A 192 -16.87 6.11 5.53
N LEU A 193 -15.94 5.84 6.44
CA LEU A 193 -15.40 4.49 6.63
C LEU A 193 -16.49 3.46 6.99
N SER A 194 -17.52 3.85 7.74
CA SER A 194 -18.67 3.01 8.08
C SER A 194 -19.51 2.61 6.87
N GLU A 195 -19.56 3.46 5.84
CA GLU A 195 -20.35 3.21 4.62
C GLU A 195 -19.71 2.18 3.68
N LEU A 196 -18.44 1.81 3.92
CA LEU A 196 -17.79 0.70 3.21
C LEU A 196 -18.35 -0.67 3.63
N ASN A 197 -19.10 -0.76 4.74
CA ASN A 197 -19.73 -1.98 5.24
C ASN A 197 -18.73 -3.15 5.43
N LEU A 198 -17.53 -2.85 5.91
CA LEU A 198 -16.49 -3.85 6.14
C LEU A 198 -16.71 -4.67 7.42
N ILE A 199 -17.34 -4.07 8.43
CA ILE A 199 -17.64 -4.73 9.71
C ILE A 199 -19.10 -5.18 9.71
N SER A 200 -19.33 -6.49 9.58
CA SER A 200 -20.67 -7.05 9.42
C SER A 200 -21.06 -8.09 10.50
N SER A 201 -20.15 -8.48 11.38
CA SER A 201 -20.40 -9.61 12.29
C SER A 201 -19.83 -9.37 13.68
N ASN A 202 -20.59 -9.75 14.72
CA ASN A 202 -20.17 -9.58 16.12
C ASN A 202 -18.92 -10.39 16.49
N TRP A 203 -18.68 -11.53 15.83
CA TRP A 203 -17.49 -12.35 16.10
C TRP A 203 -16.17 -11.65 15.75
N MET A 204 -16.19 -10.66 14.84
CA MET A 204 -15.01 -9.86 14.50
C MET A 204 -14.45 -9.12 15.72
N LYS A 205 -15.27 -8.80 16.71
CA LYS A 205 -14.83 -8.18 17.97
C LYS A 205 -13.86 -9.07 18.76
N LYS A 206 -13.84 -10.39 18.50
CA LYS A 206 -12.88 -11.32 19.11
C LYS A 206 -11.43 -11.05 18.68
N PHE A 207 -11.21 -10.34 17.58
CA PHE A 207 -9.87 -9.93 17.18
C PHE A 207 -9.38 -8.69 17.92
N ASP A 208 -10.29 -7.91 18.52
CA ASP A 208 -9.93 -6.72 19.27
C ASP A 208 -9.09 -7.14 20.50
N GLY A 209 -7.94 -6.49 20.68
CA GLY A 209 -6.98 -6.83 21.74
C GLY A 209 -6.03 -7.99 21.44
N ILE A 210 -6.36 -8.88 20.48
CA ILE A 210 -5.47 -9.99 20.05
C ILE A 210 -4.54 -9.52 18.92
N TRP A 211 -5.12 -8.84 17.92
CA TRP A 211 -4.39 -8.33 16.77
C TRP A 211 -4.24 -6.81 16.82
N HIS A 212 -3.01 -6.36 16.73
CA HIS A 212 -2.69 -4.94 16.59
C HIS A 212 -2.44 -4.63 15.12
N VAL A 213 -3.19 -3.69 14.56
CA VAL A 213 -3.22 -3.34 13.14
C VAL A 213 -2.55 -1.98 12.93
N GLY A 214 -1.97 -1.80 11.74
CA GLY A 214 -1.38 -0.54 11.30
C GLY A 214 0.15 -0.53 11.32
N GLU A 215 0.71 0.48 10.67
CA GLU A 215 2.15 0.64 10.43
C GLU A 215 2.99 0.56 11.72
N LYS A 216 2.60 1.27 12.78
CA LYS A 216 3.31 1.23 14.06
C LYS A 216 3.31 -0.17 14.67
N ALA A 217 2.18 -0.88 14.59
CA ALA A 217 2.09 -2.25 15.12
C ALA A 217 2.98 -3.22 14.32
N ALA A 218 3.06 -3.04 13.00
CA ALA A 218 3.95 -3.81 12.15
C ALA A 218 5.43 -3.60 12.52
N LEU A 219 5.84 -2.34 12.72
CA LEU A 219 7.21 -2.00 13.14
C LEU A 219 7.56 -2.60 14.51
N THR A 220 6.70 -2.40 15.51
CA THR A 220 6.92 -2.98 16.86
C THR A 220 7.03 -4.51 16.80
N LYS A 221 6.23 -5.16 15.94
CA LYS A 221 6.31 -6.62 15.77
C LYS A 221 7.61 -7.05 15.08
N LEU A 222 8.08 -6.29 14.10
CA LEU A 222 9.37 -6.53 13.46
C LEU A 222 10.53 -6.35 14.43
N GLU A 223 10.56 -5.25 15.17
CA GLU A 223 11.59 -4.97 16.21
C GLU A 223 11.66 -6.10 17.24
N LYS A 224 10.49 -6.54 17.75
CA LYS A 224 10.43 -7.68 18.68
C LYS A 224 10.99 -8.96 18.06
N PHE A 225 10.68 -9.23 16.78
CA PHE A 225 11.18 -10.42 16.09
C PHE A 225 12.70 -10.36 15.86
N ILE A 226 13.24 -9.22 15.48
CA ILE A 226 14.69 -9.01 15.33
C ILE A 226 15.40 -9.22 16.67
N SER A 227 14.87 -8.65 17.76
CA SER A 227 15.52 -8.73 19.08
C SER A 227 15.46 -10.10 19.73
N ASN A 228 14.42 -10.91 19.47
CA ASN A 228 14.13 -12.09 20.30
C ASN A 228 13.85 -13.37 19.49
N GLY A 229 13.80 -13.32 18.18
CA GLY A 229 13.33 -14.47 17.39
C GLY A 229 14.08 -14.77 16.12
N ILE A 230 14.90 -13.85 15.61
CA ILE A 230 15.53 -14.01 14.30
C ILE A 230 16.64 -15.07 14.34
N ASP A 231 17.42 -15.15 15.41
CA ASP A 231 18.57 -16.04 15.53
C ASP A 231 18.16 -17.52 15.53
N ASP A 232 17.04 -17.84 16.19
CA ASP A 232 16.50 -19.20 16.27
C ASP A 232 15.39 -19.48 15.26
N TYR A 233 15.17 -18.59 14.29
CA TYR A 233 14.03 -18.69 13.37
C TYR A 233 14.01 -19.97 12.56
N ASP A 234 15.14 -20.44 12.08
CA ASP A 234 15.28 -21.64 11.25
C ASP A 234 14.74 -22.90 11.94
N GLN A 235 14.92 -23.00 13.26
CA GLN A 235 14.43 -24.09 14.11
C GLN A 235 13.00 -23.82 14.60
N ASN A 236 12.78 -22.67 15.22
CA ASN A 236 11.54 -22.37 15.93
C ASN A 236 10.32 -22.22 15.02
N ARG A 237 10.51 -21.87 13.74
CA ARG A 237 9.43 -21.81 12.71
C ARG A 237 8.72 -23.13 12.50
N ASN A 238 9.35 -24.25 12.84
CA ASN A 238 8.79 -25.58 12.64
C ASN A 238 7.90 -26.02 13.81
N PHE A 239 7.85 -25.28 14.90
CA PHE A 239 7.09 -25.62 16.09
C PHE A 239 5.88 -24.68 16.27
N PRO A 240 4.63 -25.11 15.91
CA PRO A 240 3.45 -24.24 15.98
C PRO A 240 3.14 -23.68 17.37
N PHE A 241 3.57 -24.36 18.43
CA PHE A 241 3.36 -23.92 19.82
C PHE A 241 4.35 -22.85 20.29
N LYS A 242 5.44 -22.62 19.55
CA LYS A 242 6.42 -21.58 19.84
C LYS A 242 6.08 -20.27 19.13
N ASP A 243 6.37 -19.13 19.78
CA ASP A 243 6.31 -17.82 19.14
C ASP A 243 7.58 -17.55 18.33
N GLY A 244 7.87 -18.43 17.34
CA GLY A 244 9.11 -18.46 16.58
C GLY A 244 9.06 -17.78 15.21
N THR A 245 8.01 -17.00 14.92
CA THR A 245 7.85 -16.31 13.63
C THR A 245 7.50 -14.85 13.81
N SER A 246 7.81 -14.02 12.80
CA SER A 246 7.54 -12.58 12.87
C SER A 246 6.04 -12.22 12.90
N LYS A 247 5.15 -13.12 12.43
CA LYS A 247 3.70 -12.86 12.27
C LYS A 247 3.38 -11.59 11.48
N LEU A 248 4.26 -11.21 10.54
CA LEU A 248 4.11 -10.02 9.72
C LEU A 248 3.23 -10.23 8.47
N SER A 249 2.82 -11.46 8.17
CA SER A 249 2.05 -11.77 6.95
C SER A 249 0.82 -10.87 6.73
N PRO A 250 -0.04 -10.61 7.73
CA PRO A 250 -1.17 -9.71 7.53
C PRO A 250 -0.73 -8.26 7.25
N HIS A 251 0.30 -7.78 7.95
CA HIS A 251 0.85 -6.44 7.75
C HIS A 251 1.43 -6.25 6.34
N LEU A 252 2.15 -7.25 5.83
CA LEU A 252 2.65 -7.27 4.45
C LEU A 252 1.50 -7.36 3.43
N HIS A 253 0.45 -8.13 3.73
CA HIS A 253 -0.71 -8.26 2.85
C HIS A 253 -1.40 -6.91 2.62
N PHE A 254 -1.67 -6.15 3.68
CA PHE A 254 -2.30 -4.84 3.60
C PHE A 254 -1.31 -3.70 3.38
N GLY A 255 -0.01 -4.01 3.33
CA GLY A 255 1.05 -3.05 3.03
C GLY A 255 1.29 -2.03 4.14
N GLU A 256 1.06 -2.42 5.39
CA GLU A 256 1.33 -1.63 6.59
C GLU A 256 2.85 -1.54 6.90
N ILE A 257 3.63 -2.41 6.29
CA ILE A 257 5.09 -2.38 6.25
C ILE A 257 5.55 -2.84 4.87
N SER A 258 6.65 -2.29 4.37
CA SER A 258 7.22 -2.71 3.09
C SER A 258 8.24 -3.84 3.25
N PRO A 259 8.41 -4.69 2.23
CA PRO A 259 9.51 -5.65 2.19
C PRO A 259 10.89 -4.99 2.26
N VAL A 260 11.05 -3.80 1.67
CA VAL A 260 12.30 -3.03 1.69
C VAL A 260 12.64 -2.58 3.11
N LYS A 261 11.65 -2.07 3.86
CA LYS A 261 11.84 -1.69 5.27
C LYS A 261 12.25 -2.88 6.13
N ILE A 262 11.58 -4.03 5.95
CA ILE A 262 11.94 -5.26 6.66
C ILE A 262 13.38 -5.65 6.32
N TRP A 263 13.74 -5.65 5.05
CA TRP A 263 15.09 -5.98 4.59
C TRP A 263 16.15 -5.08 5.23
N ASN A 264 15.97 -3.75 5.15
CA ASN A 264 16.95 -2.82 5.73
C ASN A 264 17.12 -3.05 7.25
N MET A 265 16.02 -3.23 7.99
CA MET A 265 16.09 -3.45 9.45
C MET A 265 16.64 -4.83 9.86
N THR A 266 16.64 -5.81 8.95
CA THR A 266 17.18 -7.16 9.25
C THR A 266 18.61 -7.37 8.76
N CYS A 267 19.12 -6.51 7.88
CA CYS A 267 20.46 -6.58 7.33
C CYS A 267 21.43 -5.56 7.97
N ASP A 268 20.91 -4.58 8.71
CA ASP A 268 21.68 -3.63 9.52
C ASP A 268 22.06 -4.28 10.88
#